data_557cf4b7ff533948b4f1bf861d8c2278
#
_entry.id   557cf4b7ff533948b4f1bf861d8c2278
#
_cell.length_a   1.000
_cell.length_b   1.000
_cell.length_c   1.000
_cell.angle_alpha   90.00
_cell.angle_beta   90.00
_cell.angle_gamma   90.00
#
_symmetry.space_group_name_H-M   'P 1'
#
loop_
_entity.id
_entity.type
_entity.pdbx_description
1 polymer ?
#
loop_
_entity_poly.entity_id
_entity_poly.type
_entity_poly.pdbx_seq_one_letter_code
_entity_poly.pdbx_strand_id
1 'polypeptide(L)'
;MDMKLPFSTTGMMLHIDDSMDYEVLSSSIESMPKSDKTEDEIVLEAMAHPIGSPKLSELAKGKENVVIICSDHTRPVPSKHIIPFMLKEIREGNPDAKITLLIATGFHRATTSCLLYT
;
A
#
# COMPACT_ATOMS: atom_id res chain seq x y z
N MET A 1 0.26 -37.23 -1.40
CA MET A 1 0.59 -35.98 -2.13
C MET A 1 1.79 -35.29 -1.50
N ASP A 2 2.72 -34.74 -2.31
CA ASP A 2 3.88 -33.98 -1.82
C ASP A 2 3.72 -32.51 -2.20
N MET A 3 3.90 -31.62 -1.23
CA MET A 3 3.77 -30.19 -1.44
C MET A 3 5.02 -29.47 -0.92
N LYS A 4 5.60 -28.58 -1.73
CA LYS A 4 6.70 -27.73 -1.31
C LYS A 4 6.18 -26.46 -0.69
N LEU A 5 6.45 -26.28 0.61
CA LEU A 5 6.11 -25.06 1.33
C LEU A 5 7.28 -24.08 1.31
N PRO A 6 7.02 -22.76 1.17
CA PRO A 6 8.03 -21.74 1.36
C PRO A 6 8.61 -21.81 2.77
N PHE A 7 9.94 -21.98 2.87
CA PHE A 7 10.65 -21.94 4.14
C PHE A 7 12.05 -21.41 3.90
N SER A 8 12.31 -20.22 4.39
CA SER A 8 13.56 -19.50 4.13
C SER A 8 13.87 -19.46 2.61
N THR A 9 15.10 -19.73 2.20
CA THR A 9 15.56 -19.71 0.80
C THR A 9 15.39 -21.04 0.05
N THR A 10 15.13 -22.14 0.75
CA THR A 10 15.14 -23.50 0.17
C THR A 10 13.76 -24.13 0.03
N GLY A 11 12.85 -23.79 0.92
CA GLY A 11 11.56 -24.47 1.05
C GLY A 11 11.65 -25.77 1.84
N MET A 12 10.51 -26.30 2.25
CA MET A 12 10.35 -27.55 2.98
C MET A 12 9.29 -28.41 2.30
N MET A 13 9.56 -29.72 2.19
CA MET A 13 8.58 -30.67 1.63
C MET A 13 7.62 -31.12 2.73
N LEU A 14 6.33 -30.98 2.46
CA LEU A 14 5.26 -31.58 3.26
C LEU A 14 4.73 -32.78 2.51
N HIS A 15 4.76 -33.93 3.19
CA HIS A 15 4.11 -35.15 2.70
C HIS A 15 2.75 -35.31 3.37
N ILE A 16 1.69 -35.39 2.57
CA ILE A 16 0.32 -35.65 3.02
C ILE A 16 -0.03 -37.05 2.59
N ASP A 17 -0.37 -37.91 3.55
CA ASP A 17 -0.79 -39.29 3.28
C ASP A 17 -2.05 -39.30 2.42
N ASP A 18 -2.11 -40.23 1.43
CA ASP A 18 -3.23 -40.31 0.48
C ASP A 18 -4.54 -40.77 1.16
N SER A 19 -4.47 -41.30 2.39
CA SER A 19 -5.65 -41.63 3.22
C SER A 19 -6.27 -40.42 3.94
N MET A 20 -5.57 -39.26 3.98
CA MET A 20 -6.09 -38.03 4.56
C MET A 20 -6.99 -37.32 3.57
N ASP A 21 -8.13 -36.84 4.06
CA ASP A 21 -8.95 -35.90 3.33
C ASP A 21 -8.38 -34.49 3.48
N TYR A 22 -8.07 -33.81 2.37
CA TYR A 22 -7.46 -32.48 2.40
C TYR A 22 -7.98 -31.60 1.27
N GLU A 23 -7.99 -30.30 1.51
CA GLU A 23 -8.27 -29.28 0.51
C GLU A 23 -7.13 -28.27 0.47
N VAL A 24 -6.66 -27.95 -0.73
CA VAL A 24 -5.67 -26.88 -0.93
C VAL A 24 -6.39 -25.58 -1.21
N LEU A 25 -6.36 -24.67 -0.26
CA LEU A 25 -6.96 -23.35 -0.42
C LEU A 25 -6.02 -22.45 -1.22
N SER A 26 -6.51 -21.85 -2.27
CA SER A 26 -5.82 -20.82 -3.04
C SER A 26 -6.49 -19.45 -2.86
N SER A 27 -5.70 -18.39 -2.96
CA SER A 27 -6.24 -17.03 -2.90
C SER A 27 -7.03 -16.72 -4.17
N SER A 28 -8.24 -16.18 -4.02
CA SER A 28 -9.04 -15.69 -5.16
C SER A 28 -8.36 -14.51 -5.88
N ILE A 29 -7.39 -13.87 -5.26
CA ILE A 29 -6.60 -12.77 -5.85
C ILE A 29 -5.82 -13.23 -7.09
N GLU A 30 -5.40 -14.52 -7.13
CA GLU A 30 -4.67 -15.09 -8.27
C GLU A 30 -5.54 -15.23 -9.52
N SER A 31 -6.86 -15.37 -9.33
CA SER A 31 -7.85 -15.48 -10.41
C SER A 31 -8.51 -14.15 -10.76
N MET A 32 -8.22 -13.07 -10.04
CA MET A 32 -8.76 -11.74 -10.36
C MET A 32 -8.19 -11.21 -11.67
N PRO A 33 -9.03 -10.56 -12.51
CA PRO A 33 -8.54 -9.88 -13.70
C PRO A 33 -7.46 -8.86 -13.33
N LYS A 34 -6.31 -8.94 -13.98
CA LYS A 34 -5.26 -7.92 -13.84
C LYS A 34 -5.70 -6.67 -14.57
N SER A 35 -5.46 -5.51 -13.97
CA SER A 35 -5.66 -4.23 -14.64
C SER A 35 -4.61 -4.04 -15.75
N ASP A 36 -5.03 -3.52 -16.91
CA ASP A 36 -4.11 -3.10 -17.98
C ASP A 36 -3.50 -1.70 -17.70
N LYS A 37 -3.97 -1.03 -16.62
CA LYS A 37 -3.48 0.29 -16.20
C LYS A 37 -2.20 0.16 -15.39
N THR A 38 -1.34 1.16 -15.53
CA THR A 38 -0.18 1.33 -14.66
C THR A 38 -0.60 1.68 -13.23
N GLU A 39 0.31 1.48 -12.27
CA GLU A 39 0.08 1.84 -10.87
C GLU A 39 -0.27 3.32 -10.70
N ASP A 40 0.41 4.19 -11.44
CA ASP A 40 0.17 5.64 -11.43
C ASP A 40 -1.21 6.01 -11.98
N GLU A 41 -1.64 5.38 -13.08
CA GLU A 41 -2.97 5.58 -13.65
C GLU A 41 -4.07 5.15 -12.69
N ILE A 42 -3.89 4.04 -11.97
CA ILE A 42 -4.84 3.58 -10.95
C ILE A 42 -4.98 4.60 -9.83
N VAL A 43 -3.84 5.13 -9.34
CA VAL A 43 -3.84 6.14 -8.27
C VAL A 43 -4.51 7.43 -8.74
N LEU A 44 -4.15 7.93 -9.92
CA LEU A 44 -4.73 9.16 -10.47
C LEU A 44 -6.24 9.03 -10.70
N GLU A 45 -6.71 7.90 -11.19
CA GLU A 45 -8.14 7.65 -11.37
C GLU A 45 -8.90 7.61 -10.03
N ALA A 46 -8.34 6.92 -9.03
CA ALA A 46 -8.93 6.88 -7.69
C ALA A 46 -9.00 8.27 -7.04
N MET A 47 -7.98 9.09 -7.22
CA MET A 47 -7.96 10.48 -6.73
C MET A 47 -8.93 11.39 -7.49
N ALA A 48 -9.12 11.16 -8.79
CA ALA A 48 -10.07 11.92 -9.59
C ALA A 48 -11.53 11.63 -9.22
N HIS A 49 -11.82 10.44 -8.68
CA HIS A 49 -13.17 9.97 -8.34
C HIS A 49 -13.26 9.51 -6.87
N PRO A 50 -13.05 10.39 -5.89
CA PRO A 50 -13.10 10.02 -4.48
C PRO A 50 -14.50 9.54 -4.08
N ILE A 51 -14.56 8.54 -3.19
CA ILE A 51 -15.80 7.94 -2.72
C ILE A 51 -16.28 8.69 -1.46
N GLY A 52 -17.44 9.34 -1.54
CA GLY A 52 -18.09 9.98 -0.40
C GLY A 52 -17.34 11.21 0.17
N SER A 53 -16.39 11.77 -0.57
CA SER A 53 -15.64 12.96 -0.15
C SER A 53 -15.35 13.89 -1.33
N PRO A 54 -15.08 15.19 -1.09
CA PRO A 54 -14.50 16.06 -2.10
C PRO A 54 -13.09 15.62 -2.51
N LYS A 55 -12.57 16.17 -3.61
CA LYS A 55 -11.18 15.97 -4.03
C LYS A 55 -10.20 16.50 -2.97
N LEU A 56 -9.01 15.92 -2.94
CA LEU A 56 -7.97 16.29 -1.96
C LEU A 56 -7.57 17.77 -2.10
N SER A 57 -7.51 18.30 -3.31
CA SER A 57 -7.27 19.71 -3.58
C SER A 57 -8.34 20.64 -2.96
N GLU A 58 -9.59 20.20 -2.95
CA GLU A 58 -10.68 20.97 -2.32
C GLU A 58 -10.60 20.89 -0.79
N LEU A 59 -10.28 19.70 -0.24
CA LEU A 59 -10.11 19.51 1.20
C LEU A 59 -8.93 20.31 1.76
N ALA A 60 -7.89 20.52 0.97
CA ALA A 60 -6.69 21.26 1.36
C ALA A 60 -6.90 22.79 1.40
N LYS A 61 -7.93 23.31 0.72
CA LYS A 61 -8.19 24.77 0.68
C LYS A 61 -8.32 25.36 2.08
N GLY A 62 -7.54 26.41 2.36
CA GLY A 62 -7.59 27.15 3.62
C GLY A 62 -7.10 26.37 4.84
N LYS A 63 -6.45 25.23 4.65
CA LYS A 63 -5.86 24.44 5.74
C LYS A 63 -4.42 24.88 5.97
N GLU A 64 -4.11 25.35 7.18
CA GLU A 64 -2.75 25.73 7.56
C GLU A 64 -1.82 24.50 7.62
N ASN A 65 -2.33 23.40 8.19
CA ASN A 65 -1.58 22.16 8.37
C ASN A 65 -2.31 20.99 7.74
N VAL A 66 -1.57 20.14 6.99
CA VAL A 66 -2.03 18.89 6.42
C VAL A 66 -1.14 17.76 6.91
N VAL A 67 -1.73 16.70 7.42
CA VAL A 67 -0.98 15.50 7.86
C VAL A 67 -1.32 14.32 6.97
N ILE A 68 -0.31 13.71 6.36
CA ILE A 68 -0.45 12.45 5.63
C ILE A 68 0.07 11.34 6.52
N ILE A 69 -0.82 10.41 6.88
CA ILE A 69 -0.45 9.22 7.65
C ILE A 69 -0.04 8.14 6.66
N CYS A 70 1.18 7.62 6.79
CA CYS A 70 1.73 6.57 5.93
C CYS A 70 2.22 5.38 6.75
N SER A 71 2.22 4.21 6.11
CA SER A 71 2.75 2.99 6.71
C SER A 71 4.26 3.05 6.83
N ASP A 72 4.80 2.29 7.78
CA ASP A 72 6.24 2.07 7.91
C ASP A 72 6.76 1.05 6.87
N HIS A 73 8.06 0.81 6.88
CA HIS A 73 8.78 -0.08 5.97
C HIS A 73 8.34 -1.56 6.03
N THR A 74 7.58 -1.98 7.04
CA THR A 74 7.13 -3.37 7.19
C THR A 74 5.88 -3.68 6.34
N ARG A 75 5.23 -2.68 5.78
CA ARG A 75 4.01 -2.84 5.00
C ARG A 75 4.29 -2.67 3.50
N PRO A 76 3.81 -3.58 2.64
CA PRO A 76 3.99 -3.48 1.20
C PRO A 76 3.03 -2.44 0.57
N VAL A 77 2.99 -1.23 1.12
CA VAL A 77 2.19 -0.13 0.57
C VAL A 77 2.99 0.60 -0.48
N PRO A 78 2.46 0.81 -1.70
CA PRO A 78 3.18 1.46 -2.80
C PRO A 78 3.25 3.00 -2.62
N SER A 79 3.78 3.44 -1.48
CA SER A 79 3.82 4.87 -1.10
C SER A 79 4.54 5.74 -2.12
N LYS A 80 5.53 5.20 -2.84
CA LYS A 80 6.26 5.89 -3.92
C LYS A 80 5.36 6.29 -5.10
N HIS A 81 4.27 5.57 -5.35
CA HIS A 81 3.28 5.88 -6.39
C HIS A 81 2.13 6.75 -5.87
N ILE A 82 1.84 6.71 -4.56
CA ILE A 82 0.69 7.40 -3.96
C ILE A 82 1.07 8.80 -3.48
N ILE A 83 2.11 8.91 -2.65
CA ILE A 83 2.44 10.16 -1.96
C ILE A 83 2.75 11.32 -2.92
N PRO A 84 3.52 11.15 -4.00
CA PRO A 84 3.81 12.26 -4.91
C PRO A 84 2.56 12.89 -5.53
N PHE A 85 1.56 12.09 -5.92
CA PHE A 85 0.31 12.60 -6.46
C PHE A 85 -0.55 13.29 -5.40
N MET A 86 -0.60 12.74 -4.18
CA MET A 86 -1.27 13.42 -3.06
C MET A 86 -0.63 14.79 -2.76
N LEU A 87 0.70 14.87 -2.71
CA LEU A 87 1.43 16.13 -2.49
C LEU A 87 1.13 17.14 -3.59
N LYS A 88 1.15 16.70 -4.86
CA LYS A 88 0.83 17.56 -6.00
C LYS A 88 -0.58 18.14 -5.87
N GLU A 89 -1.58 17.30 -5.64
CA GLU A 89 -2.97 17.75 -5.54
C GLU A 89 -3.22 18.65 -4.34
N ILE A 90 -2.57 18.38 -3.18
CA ILE A 90 -2.62 19.28 -2.02
C ILE A 90 -2.05 20.66 -2.39
N ARG A 91 -0.91 20.71 -3.08
CA ARG A 91 -0.27 21.96 -3.51
C ARG A 91 -1.08 22.72 -4.54
N GLU A 92 -1.81 22.04 -5.41
CA GLU A 92 -2.76 22.66 -6.34
C GLU A 92 -3.92 23.35 -5.60
N GLY A 93 -4.42 22.72 -4.53
CA GLY A 93 -5.49 23.29 -3.71
C GLY A 93 -5.01 24.35 -2.70
N ASN A 94 -3.79 24.19 -2.19
CA ASN A 94 -3.19 25.08 -1.18
C ASN A 94 -1.65 25.04 -1.24
N PRO A 95 -1.02 25.98 -1.98
CA PRO A 95 0.43 26.02 -2.13
C PRO A 95 1.19 26.22 -0.81
N ASP A 96 0.59 26.92 0.14
CA ASP A 96 1.25 27.36 1.38
C ASP A 96 1.03 26.42 2.57
N ALA A 97 0.21 25.37 2.42
CA ALA A 97 -0.05 24.43 3.50
C ALA A 97 1.24 23.78 4.02
N LYS A 98 1.40 23.73 5.34
CA LYS A 98 2.47 22.96 5.97
C LYS A 98 2.08 21.48 5.92
N ILE A 99 2.86 20.66 5.19
CA ILE A 99 2.59 19.23 5.04
C ILE A 99 3.54 18.44 5.94
N THR A 100 2.98 17.53 6.72
CA THR A 100 3.73 16.62 7.60
C THR A 100 3.41 15.18 7.20
N LEU A 101 4.44 14.35 6.98
CA LEU A 101 4.31 12.91 6.84
C LEU A 101 4.44 12.26 8.23
N LEU A 102 3.39 11.60 8.68
CA LEU A 102 3.36 10.86 9.95
C LEU A 102 3.47 9.38 9.67
N ILE A 103 4.59 8.76 10.08
CA ILE A 103 4.81 7.33 9.87
C ILE A 103 4.19 6.55 11.02
N ALA A 104 3.21 5.70 10.70
CA ALA A 104 2.46 4.88 11.65
C ALA A 104 3.25 3.60 11.96
N THR A 105 4.13 3.65 12.94
CA THR A 105 5.02 2.53 13.31
C THR A 105 4.36 1.48 14.21
N GLY A 106 3.28 1.83 14.92
CA GLY A 106 2.66 0.93 15.90
C GLY A 106 3.67 0.45 16.95
N PHE A 107 3.82 -0.88 17.08
CA PHE A 107 4.82 -1.51 17.97
C PHE A 107 6.20 -1.66 17.32
N HIS A 108 6.37 -1.27 16.09
CA HIS A 108 7.66 -1.37 15.40
C HIS A 108 8.64 -0.33 15.94
N ARG A 109 9.93 -0.59 15.77
CA ARG A 109 10.96 0.43 16.06
C ARG A 109 10.71 1.68 15.21
N ALA A 110 11.17 2.82 15.70
CA ALA A 110 11.11 4.06 14.95
C ALA A 110 11.78 3.92 13.57
N THR A 111 11.16 4.52 12.56
CA THR A 111 11.70 4.57 11.21
C THR A 111 12.94 5.45 11.18
N THR A 112 14.05 4.92 10.71
CA THR A 112 15.31 5.66 10.51
C THR A 112 15.38 6.19 9.08
N SER A 113 16.27 7.17 8.84
CA SER A 113 16.51 7.69 7.48
C SER A 113 16.87 6.59 6.49
N CYS A 114 17.64 5.58 6.90
CA CYS A 114 18.00 4.43 6.06
C CYS A 114 16.76 3.65 5.58
N LEU A 115 15.74 3.48 6.43
CA LEU A 115 14.52 2.74 6.10
C LEU A 115 13.54 3.53 5.21
N LEU A 116 13.75 4.84 5.04
CA LEU A 116 12.93 5.66 4.14
C LEU A 116 13.37 5.56 2.68
N TYR A 117 14.55 5.03 2.41
CA TYR A 117 15.14 4.93 1.07
C TYR A 117 15.19 3.50 0.52
N THR A 118 14.62 2.54 1.22
CA THR A 118 14.44 1.13 0.76
C THR A 118 12.98 0.87 0.29
#